data_0a0b0973ab4df2d6788102a5e6fb9087
#
_entry.id   0a0b0973ab4df2d6788102a5e6fb9087
#
_cell.length_a   1.000
_cell.length_b   1.000
_cell.length_c   1.000
_cell.angle_alpha   90.00
_cell.angle_beta   90.00
_cell.angle_gamma   90.00
#
_symmetry.space_group_name_H-M   'P 1'
#
loop_
_entity.id
_entity.type
_entity.pdbx_description
1 polymer ?
#
loop_
_entity_poly.entity_id
_entity_poly.type
_entity_poly.pdbx_seq_one_letter_code
_entity_poly.pdbx_strand_id
1 'polypeptide(L)'
;MRCHGYCAPQKGAELVPFEFERRAVGSNDVTIEILYCGVCHSDLSFVDNEWGISRYPLVPGHEIVGRVTAVGDGVVRFAVGDIAAIGCLIDSCRVCRRCEDGAEHLCEQGSTMTYGGVERVSGQTTYGGYSNKYVVDERFALSVPATLDPAGAAPLLCAGITTYSPLRRWGVGGGQRIGIEIGRAHV
;
A
#
# COMPACT_ATOMS: atom_id res chain seq x y z
N MET A 1 16.79 1.94 -7.80
CA MET A 1 16.06 1.80 -9.09
C MET A 1 15.33 3.09 -9.39
N ARG A 2 15.60 3.71 -10.55
CA ARG A 2 14.96 4.98 -10.94
C ARG A 2 13.48 4.81 -11.24
N CYS A 3 12.66 5.70 -10.69
CA CYS A 3 11.21 5.73 -10.82
C CYS A 3 10.72 7.12 -11.19
N HIS A 4 9.58 7.17 -11.87
CA HIS A 4 8.88 8.38 -12.23
C HIS A 4 7.48 8.35 -11.60
N GLY A 5 7.01 9.48 -11.13
CA GLY A 5 5.69 9.60 -10.51
C GLY A 5 5.26 11.04 -10.35
N TYR A 6 4.32 11.25 -9.46
CA TYR A 6 3.80 12.55 -9.10
C TYR A 6 3.89 12.75 -7.60
N CYS A 7 4.39 13.88 -7.15
CA CYS A 7 4.49 14.22 -5.74
C CYS A 7 3.82 15.55 -5.41
N ALA A 8 3.34 15.67 -4.17
CA ALA A 8 3.12 16.95 -3.54
C ALA A 8 4.47 17.44 -2.98
N PRO A 9 5.04 18.55 -3.47
CA PRO A 9 6.34 19.06 -3.01
C PRO A 9 6.26 19.65 -1.60
N GLN A 10 5.08 20.08 -1.18
CA GLN A 10 4.78 20.65 0.13
C GLN A 10 3.30 20.47 0.47
N LYS A 11 2.91 20.81 1.72
CA LYS A 11 1.53 20.75 2.19
C LYS A 11 0.56 21.49 1.25
N GLY A 12 -0.51 20.79 0.85
CA GLY A 12 -1.61 21.34 0.05
C GLY A 12 -1.22 21.71 -1.39
N ALA A 13 -0.03 21.33 -1.86
CA ALA A 13 0.39 21.61 -3.22
C ALA A 13 -0.24 20.63 -4.22
N GLU A 14 -0.43 21.10 -5.44
CA GLU A 14 -0.78 20.23 -6.56
C GLU A 14 0.33 19.20 -6.80
N LEU A 15 -0.07 18.05 -7.35
CA LEU A 15 0.86 17.00 -7.70
C LEU A 15 1.65 17.40 -8.97
N VAL A 16 2.97 17.33 -8.86
CA VAL A 16 3.88 17.64 -9.96
C VAL A 16 4.71 16.41 -10.35
N PRO A 17 5.19 16.32 -11.60
CA PRO A 17 6.10 15.26 -12.00
C PRO A 17 7.33 15.18 -11.09
N PHE A 18 7.71 13.98 -10.70
CA PHE A 18 8.79 13.73 -9.75
C PHE A 18 9.57 12.48 -10.12
N GLU A 19 10.90 12.60 -10.10
CA GLU A 19 11.81 11.48 -10.26
C GLU A 19 12.47 11.14 -8.92
N PHE A 20 12.56 9.85 -8.61
CA PHE A 20 13.16 9.38 -7.37
C PHE A 20 13.75 7.99 -7.55
N GLU A 21 14.48 7.55 -6.56
CA GLU A 21 15.02 6.20 -6.51
C GLU A 21 14.36 5.36 -5.42
N ARG A 22 13.97 4.15 -5.78
CA ARG A 22 13.64 3.11 -4.81
C ARG A 22 14.88 2.28 -4.51
N ARG A 23 14.88 1.65 -3.33
CA ARG A 23 15.94 0.75 -2.91
C ARG A 23 16.23 -0.36 -3.93
N ALA A 24 17.36 -0.99 -3.82
CA ALA A 24 17.67 -2.19 -4.57
C ALA A 24 16.73 -3.35 -4.16
N VAL A 25 16.53 -4.27 -5.09
CA VAL A 25 15.74 -5.50 -4.88
C VAL A 25 16.53 -6.44 -3.99
N GLY A 26 15.96 -6.81 -2.86
CA GLY A 26 16.51 -7.83 -1.95
C GLY A 26 16.03 -9.24 -2.32
N SER A 27 16.57 -10.24 -1.61
CA SER A 27 16.29 -11.66 -1.90
C SER A 27 14.81 -12.05 -1.82
N ASN A 28 14.03 -11.41 -0.96
CA ASN A 28 12.61 -11.71 -0.77
C ASN A 28 11.68 -10.66 -1.40
N ASP A 29 12.21 -9.81 -2.26
CA ASP A 29 11.44 -8.73 -2.85
C ASP A 29 10.85 -9.09 -4.21
N VAL A 30 9.70 -8.50 -4.49
CA VAL A 30 9.12 -8.43 -5.83
C VAL A 30 9.19 -7.01 -6.34
N THR A 31 9.52 -6.85 -7.62
CA THR A 31 9.41 -5.59 -8.34
C THR A 31 8.13 -5.60 -9.15
N ILE A 32 7.31 -4.59 -8.96
CA ILE A 32 6.01 -4.47 -9.60
C ILE A 32 6.02 -3.24 -10.52
N GLU A 33 5.72 -3.43 -11.80
CA GLU A 33 5.33 -2.35 -12.70
C GLU A 33 3.86 -2.01 -12.44
N ILE A 34 3.59 -0.78 -12.03
CA ILE A 34 2.26 -0.35 -11.62
C ILE A 34 1.38 -0.16 -12.86
N LEU A 35 0.26 -0.88 -12.90
CA LEU A 35 -0.75 -0.76 -13.94
C LEU A 35 -1.89 0.17 -13.49
N TYR A 36 -2.29 0.06 -12.22
CA TYR A 36 -3.38 0.84 -11.62
C TYR A 36 -3.03 1.22 -10.19
N CYS A 37 -3.43 2.40 -9.82
CA CYS A 37 -3.42 2.84 -8.43
C CYS A 37 -4.72 3.57 -8.14
N GLY A 38 -5.51 3.06 -7.22
CA GLY A 38 -6.74 3.70 -6.78
C GLY A 38 -6.48 5.03 -6.06
N VAL A 39 -7.47 5.88 -6.04
CA VAL A 39 -7.45 7.17 -5.34
C VAL A 39 -8.31 7.04 -4.09
N CYS A 40 -7.70 7.28 -2.94
CA CYS A 40 -8.36 7.27 -1.64
C CYS A 40 -8.38 8.68 -1.04
N HIS A 41 -9.39 8.98 -0.22
CA HIS A 41 -9.42 10.26 0.50
C HIS A 41 -8.19 10.44 1.43
N SER A 42 -7.63 9.34 1.93
CA SER A 42 -6.39 9.38 2.71
C SER A 42 -5.20 9.99 1.94
N ASP A 43 -5.17 9.86 0.62
CA ASP A 43 -4.11 10.48 -0.19
C ASP A 43 -4.20 12.00 -0.11
N LEU A 44 -5.42 12.56 -0.14
CA LEU A 44 -5.67 14.01 0.03
C LEU A 44 -5.32 14.45 1.45
N SER A 45 -5.79 13.72 2.46
CA SER A 45 -5.48 14.01 3.89
C SER A 45 -3.97 14.03 4.15
N PHE A 46 -3.20 13.16 3.50
CA PHE A 46 -1.75 13.19 3.58
C PHE A 46 -1.14 14.38 2.81
N VAL A 47 -1.64 14.70 1.61
CA VAL A 47 -1.18 15.88 0.85
C VAL A 47 -1.43 17.16 1.66
N ASP A 48 -2.58 17.25 2.33
CA ASP A 48 -2.96 18.40 3.15
C ASP A 48 -2.40 18.34 4.58
N ASN A 49 -1.69 17.26 4.92
CA ASN A 49 -1.13 17.06 6.25
C ASN A 49 -2.16 17.25 7.39
N GLU A 50 -3.36 16.75 7.20
CA GLU A 50 -4.44 16.87 8.18
C GLU A 50 -4.10 16.16 9.51
N TRP A 51 -3.32 15.07 9.43
CA TRP A 51 -2.90 14.29 10.61
C TRP A 51 -1.57 14.75 11.22
N GLY A 52 -0.91 15.76 10.63
CA GLY A 52 0.34 16.32 11.14
C GLY A 52 1.57 15.40 11.00
N ILE A 53 1.49 14.35 10.16
CA ILE A 53 2.53 13.32 10.04
C ILE A 53 3.17 13.23 8.65
N SER A 54 2.70 14.04 7.70
CA SER A 54 3.18 13.98 6.32
C SER A 54 4.62 14.46 6.18
N ARG A 55 5.35 13.81 5.28
CA ARG A 55 6.72 14.16 4.90
C ARG A 55 6.75 14.50 3.43
N TYR A 56 7.39 15.62 3.10
CA TYR A 56 7.48 16.08 1.72
C TYR A 56 8.92 16.02 1.19
N PRO A 57 9.13 15.81 -0.13
CA PRO A 57 8.11 15.56 -1.15
C PRO A 57 7.36 14.26 -0.88
N LEU A 58 6.04 14.26 -1.09
CA LEU A 58 5.16 13.12 -0.83
C LEU A 58 4.63 12.54 -2.16
N VAL A 59 4.90 11.28 -2.44
CA VAL A 59 4.24 10.54 -3.53
C VAL A 59 3.15 9.69 -2.91
N PRO A 60 1.86 10.01 -3.08
CA PRO A 60 0.75 9.24 -2.51
C PRO A 60 0.45 7.96 -3.28
N GLY A 61 -0.64 7.27 -2.89
CA GLY A 61 -1.13 6.06 -3.53
C GLY A 61 -0.78 4.78 -2.77
N HIS A 62 -1.81 4.07 -2.29
CA HIS A 62 -1.70 2.84 -1.49
C HIS A 62 -2.70 1.76 -1.91
N GLU A 63 -3.27 1.91 -3.08
CA GLU A 63 -4.19 0.96 -3.70
C GLU A 63 -3.58 0.48 -5.04
N ILE A 64 -2.44 -0.20 -4.96
CA ILE A 64 -1.56 -0.49 -6.10
C ILE A 64 -1.86 -1.87 -6.65
N VAL A 65 -2.08 -1.97 -7.95
CA VAL A 65 -2.11 -3.24 -8.69
C VAL A 65 -1.17 -3.14 -9.87
N GLY A 66 -0.35 -4.15 -10.06
CA GLY A 66 0.61 -4.15 -11.15
C GLY A 66 1.14 -5.53 -11.51
N ARG A 67 2.04 -5.54 -12.46
CA ARG A 67 2.69 -6.76 -12.97
C ARG A 67 4.05 -6.95 -12.32
N VAL A 68 4.32 -8.14 -11.85
CA VAL A 68 5.64 -8.53 -11.37
C VAL A 68 6.61 -8.56 -12.54
N THR A 69 7.69 -7.78 -12.46
CA THR A 69 8.72 -7.67 -13.50
C THR A 69 10.06 -8.27 -13.10
N ALA A 70 10.30 -8.41 -11.79
CA ALA A 70 11.46 -9.09 -11.25
C ALA A 70 11.15 -9.64 -9.86
N VAL A 71 11.84 -10.70 -9.48
CA VAL A 71 11.76 -11.35 -8.16
C VAL A 71 13.16 -11.60 -7.63
N GLY A 72 13.35 -11.50 -6.34
CA GLY A 72 14.58 -11.90 -5.66
C GLY A 72 14.70 -13.42 -5.54
N ASP A 73 15.91 -13.92 -5.30
CA ASP A 73 16.22 -15.36 -5.31
C ASP A 73 15.47 -16.17 -4.21
N GLY A 74 14.99 -15.51 -3.17
CA GLY A 74 14.24 -16.13 -2.09
C GLY A 74 12.72 -16.04 -2.24
N VAL A 75 12.22 -15.40 -3.29
CA VAL A 75 10.78 -15.27 -3.55
C VAL A 75 10.19 -16.61 -3.98
N VAL A 76 9.12 -17.04 -3.33
CA VAL A 76 8.44 -18.31 -3.61
C VAL A 76 6.96 -18.14 -3.95
N ARG A 77 6.37 -16.97 -3.66
CA ARG A 77 4.92 -16.73 -3.84
C ARG A 77 4.56 -16.10 -5.17
N PHE A 78 5.53 -15.52 -5.87
CA PHE A 78 5.32 -14.80 -7.13
C PHE A 78 6.34 -15.19 -8.18
N ALA A 79 5.91 -15.13 -9.42
CA ALA A 79 6.75 -15.24 -10.60
C ALA A 79 6.65 -13.98 -11.47
N VAL A 80 7.64 -13.76 -12.32
CA VAL A 80 7.59 -12.69 -13.33
C VAL A 80 6.38 -12.90 -14.24
N GLY A 81 5.58 -11.85 -14.42
CA GLY A 81 4.33 -11.87 -15.18
C GLY A 81 3.07 -11.93 -14.32
N ASP A 82 3.16 -12.35 -13.07
CA ASP A 82 2.01 -12.39 -12.16
C ASP A 82 1.42 -10.99 -11.93
N ILE A 83 0.14 -10.94 -11.59
CA ILE A 83 -0.51 -9.72 -11.11
C ILE A 83 -0.46 -9.72 -9.59
N ALA A 84 0.16 -8.69 -9.06
CA ALA A 84 0.31 -8.48 -7.62
C ALA A 84 -0.26 -7.13 -7.19
N ALA A 85 -0.68 -7.05 -5.94
CA ALA A 85 -1.26 -5.87 -5.35
C ALA A 85 -0.53 -5.47 -4.06
N ILE A 86 -0.51 -4.18 -3.74
CA ILE A 86 0.06 -3.61 -2.51
C ILE A 86 -0.97 -2.68 -1.90
N GLY A 87 -1.31 -2.93 -0.63
CA GLY A 87 -2.22 -2.10 0.14
C GLY A 87 -1.50 -1.03 0.96
N CYS A 88 -2.04 -0.73 2.14
CA CYS A 88 -1.55 0.37 3.00
C CYS A 88 -0.20 0.11 3.67
N LEU A 89 0.25 -1.15 3.76
CA LEU A 89 1.45 -1.56 4.49
C LEU A 89 2.42 -2.32 3.59
N ILE A 90 3.71 -2.06 3.79
CA ILE A 90 4.79 -2.71 3.02
C ILE A 90 5.82 -3.41 3.89
N ASP A 91 5.79 -3.23 5.20
CA ASP A 91 6.70 -3.88 6.14
C ASP A 91 6.22 -3.79 7.59
N SER A 92 6.78 -4.64 8.45
CA SER A 92 6.64 -4.66 9.89
C SER A 92 7.92 -5.15 10.56
N CYS A 93 7.99 -5.21 11.89
CA CYS A 93 9.17 -5.78 12.55
C CYS A 93 9.31 -7.30 12.39
N ARG A 94 8.21 -8.01 12.08
CA ARG A 94 8.13 -9.45 11.78
C ARG A 94 8.44 -10.41 12.95
N VAL A 95 8.84 -9.87 14.10
CA VAL A 95 9.33 -10.64 15.26
C VAL A 95 8.55 -10.37 16.56
N CYS A 96 7.68 -9.37 16.61
CA CYS A 96 6.81 -9.16 17.76
C CYS A 96 5.61 -10.10 17.69
N ARG A 97 4.97 -10.32 18.84
CA ARG A 97 3.82 -11.22 18.93
C ARG A 97 2.71 -10.87 17.92
N ARG A 98 2.45 -9.59 17.69
CA ARG A 98 1.44 -9.16 16.72
C ARG A 98 1.77 -9.58 15.30
N CYS A 99 3.04 -9.48 14.90
CA CYS A 99 3.48 -9.92 13.59
C CYS A 99 3.46 -11.45 13.46
N GLU A 100 3.84 -12.18 14.51
CA GLU A 100 3.77 -13.65 14.53
C GLU A 100 2.33 -14.17 14.47
N ASP A 101 1.38 -13.43 15.04
CA ASP A 101 -0.05 -13.72 14.99
C ASP A 101 -0.72 -13.27 13.65
N GLY A 102 0.04 -12.76 12.66
CA GLY A 102 -0.48 -12.27 11.38
C GLY A 102 -1.24 -10.94 11.48
N ALA A 103 -0.95 -10.15 12.49
CA ALA A 103 -1.55 -8.85 12.74
C ALA A 103 -0.52 -7.71 12.59
N GLU A 104 0.22 -7.68 11.47
CA GLU A 104 1.30 -6.76 11.17
C GLU A 104 0.87 -5.29 11.22
N HIS A 105 -0.38 -5.00 10.96
CA HIS A 105 -0.97 -3.66 11.10
C HIS A 105 -1.00 -3.17 12.56
N LEU A 106 -0.86 -4.07 13.53
CA LEU A 106 -0.72 -3.80 14.97
C LEU A 106 0.72 -4.03 15.46
N CYS A 107 1.70 -3.99 14.58
CA CYS A 107 3.11 -4.21 14.94
C CYS A 107 3.53 -3.30 16.11
N GLU A 108 4.10 -3.90 17.17
CA GLU A 108 4.51 -3.18 18.39
C GLU A 108 5.63 -2.16 18.15
N GLN A 109 6.39 -2.34 17.07
CA GLN A 109 7.41 -1.39 16.64
C GLN A 109 6.92 -0.46 15.51
N GLY A 110 5.62 -0.42 15.28
CA GLY A 110 5.00 0.27 14.15
C GLY A 110 5.14 -0.51 12.84
N SER A 111 4.13 -0.47 12.00
CA SER A 111 4.18 -0.96 10.62
C SER A 111 4.73 0.13 9.70
N THR A 112 5.30 -0.27 8.56
CA THR A 112 5.76 0.66 7.53
C THR A 112 4.66 0.89 6.51
N MET A 113 4.27 2.13 6.34
CA MET A 113 3.25 2.52 5.37
C MET A 113 3.79 2.54 3.95
N THR A 114 2.93 2.32 2.98
CA THR A 114 3.25 2.30 1.55
C THR A 114 3.81 3.63 1.06
N TYR A 115 3.42 4.75 1.68
CA TYR A 115 4.04 6.06 1.50
C TYR A 115 4.03 6.88 2.80
N GLY A 116 4.87 7.91 2.86
CA GLY A 116 4.99 8.79 4.04
C GLY A 116 5.62 8.13 5.27
N GLY A 117 5.97 6.85 5.19
CA GLY A 117 6.68 6.10 6.21
C GLY A 117 8.20 6.15 6.03
N VAL A 118 8.90 5.35 6.83
CA VAL A 118 10.35 5.11 6.73
C VAL A 118 10.57 3.63 6.48
N GLU A 119 11.27 3.33 5.41
CA GLU A 119 11.60 1.97 5.03
C GLU A 119 12.64 1.35 5.99
N ARG A 120 12.36 0.16 6.51
CA ARG A 120 13.20 -0.47 7.54
C ARG A 120 14.56 -0.91 7.02
N VAL A 121 14.65 -1.23 5.72
CA VAL A 121 15.89 -1.72 5.09
C VAL A 121 16.83 -0.57 4.76
N SER A 122 16.32 0.48 4.12
CA SER A 122 17.14 1.58 3.59
C SER A 122 17.13 2.84 4.45
N GLY A 123 16.16 2.98 5.36
CA GLY A 123 15.95 4.21 6.13
C GLY A 123 15.37 5.38 5.31
N GLN A 124 15.05 5.14 4.05
CA GLN A 124 14.51 6.17 3.15
C GLN A 124 13.01 6.38 3.38
N THR A 125 12.50 7.53 3.00
CA THR A 125 11.06 7.79 2.96
C THR A 125 10.40 6.87 1.93
N THR A 126 9.26 6.26 2.31
CA THR A 126 8.47 5.46 1.39
C THR A 126 7.66 6.36 0.46
N TYR A 127 7.64 6.03 -0.82
CA TYR A 127 6.89 6.69 -1.88
C TYR A 127 5.82 5.76 -2.43
N GLY A 128 4.63 6.27 -2.67
CA GLY A 128 3.45 5.50 -3.02
C GLY A 128 3.32 5.11 -4.49
N GLY A 129 2.11 4.70 -4.82
CA GLY A 129 1.73 4.13 -6.11
C GLY A 129 1.44 5.14 -7.21
N TYR A 130 1.41 6.45 -6.91
CA TYR A 130 1.36 7.45 -7.99
C TYR A 130 2.71 7.54 -8.69
N SER A 131 3.23 6.38 -9.04
CA SER A 131 4.52 6.16 -9.70
C SER A 131 4.45 4.95 -10.63
N ASN A 132 5.50 4.70 -11.39
CA ASN A 132 5.51 3.63 -12.39
C ASN A 132 5.95 2.27 -11.86
N LYS A 133 6.68 2.19 -10.74
CA LYS A 133 7.20 0.93 -10.19
C LYS A 133 7.17 0.92 -8.67
N TYR A 134 7.11 -0.30 -8.10
CA TYR A 134 7.24 -0.52 -6.65
C TYR A 134 8.16 -1.71 -6.36
N VAL A 135 8.86 -1.67 -5.22
CA VAL A 135 9.65 -2.79 -4.67
C VAL A 135 9.11 -3.09 -3.28
N VAL A 136 8.73 -4.33 -3.03
CA VAL A 136 8.15 -4.75 -1.77
C VAL A 136 8.56 -6.19 -1.45
N ASP A 137 8.70 -6.52 -0.17
CA ASP A 137 8.85 -7.92 0.27
C ASP A 137 7.57 -8.71 -0.08
N GLU A 138 7.73 -9.93 -0.61
CA GLU A 138 6.61 -10.75 -1.07
C GLU A 138 5.52 -10.99 -0.01
N ARG A 139 5.85 -10.90 1.28
CA ARG A 139 4.88 -11.05 2.39
C ARG A 139 3.84 -9.94 2.43
N PHE A 140 4.19 -8.77 1.92
CA PHE A 140 3.30 -7.60 1.85
C PHE A 140 2.72 -7.37 0.46
N ALA A 141 3.02 -8.25 -0.48
CA ALA A 141 2.36 -8.33 -1.78
C ALA A 141 1.19 -9.33 -1.71
N LEU A 142 0.09 -9.01 -2.38
CA LEU A 142 -1.12 -9.83 -2.45
C LEU A 142 -1.30 -10.34 -3.88
N SER A 143 -1.64 -11.62 -4.02
CA SER A 143 -1.99 -12.18 -5.32
C SER A 143 -3.37 -11.70 -5.75
N VAL A 144 -3.51 -11.27 -7.00
CA VAL A 144 -4.79 -10.90 -7.58
C VAL A 144 -5.32 -12.06 -8.42
N PRO A 145 -6.51 -12.60 -8.12
CA PRO A 145 -7.09 -13.67 -8.90
C PRO A 145 -7.25 -13.28 -10.37
N ALA A 146 -6.95 -14.21 -11.29
CA ALA A 146 -7.05 -13.95 -12.73
C ALA A 146 -8.47 -13.61 -13.21
N THR A 147 -9.49 -13.95 -12.42
CA THR A 147 -10.90 -13.64 -12.69
C THR A 147 -11.31 -12.23 -12.29
N LEU A 148 -10.46 -11.52 -11.56
CA LEU A 148 -10.71 -10.17 -11.08
C LEU A 148 -10.04 -9.14 -12.00
N ASP A 149 -10.80 -8.16 -12.46
CA ASP A 149 -10.24 -7.04 -13.21
C ASP A 149 -9.23 -6.27 -12.35
N PRO A 150 -7.98 -6.11 -12.80
CA PRO A 150 -6.95 -5.41 -12.04
C PRO A 150 -7.31 -3.98 -11.65
N ALA A 151 -8.03 -3.25 -12.51
CA ALA A 151 -8.49 -1.90 -12.20
C ALA A 151 -9.53 -1.90 -11.07
N GLY A 152 -10.45 -2.86 -11.09
CA GLY A 152 -11.45 -3.05 -10.04
C GLY A 152 -10.87 -3.61 -8.74
N ALA A 153 -9.70 -4.27 -8.79
CA ALA A 153 -9.02 -4.78 -7.61
C ALA A 153 -8.35 -3.68 -6.77
N ALA A 154 -7.89 -2.60 -7.40
CA ALA A 154 -7.17 -1.54 -6.72
C ALA A 154 -7.91 -0.95 -5.49
N PRO A 155 -9.17 -0.49 -5.58
CA PRO A 155 -9.86 0.09 -4.42
C PRO A 155 -10.18 -0.93 -3.32
N LEU A 156 -10.08 -2.23 -3.59
CA LEU A 156 -10.28 -3.26 -2.57
C LEU A 156 -9.17 -3.26 -1.52
N LEU A 157 -8.01 -2.70 -1.84
CA LEU A 157 -6.82 -2.70 -0.98
C LEU A 157 -6.90 -1.70 0.17
N CYS A 158 -7.80 -0.74 0.10
CA CYS A 158 -8.10 0.18 1.19
C CYS A 158 -9.60 0.18 1.52
N ALA A 159 -10.44 0.74 0.66
CA ALA A 159 -11.88 0.82 0.90
C ALA A 159 -12.53 -0.57 1.07
N GLY A 160 -12.17 -1.52 0.23
CA GLY A 160 -12.69 -2.89 0.28
C GLY A 160 -12.36 -3.58 1.60
N ILE A 161 -11.09 -3.66 1.99
CA ILE A 161 -10.70 -4.31 3.25
C ILE A 161 -11.24 -3.58 4.48
N THR A 162 -11.31 -2.26 4.44
CA THR A 162 -11.83 -1.44 5.54
C THR A 162 -13.30 -1.73 5.80
N THR A 163 -14.09 -1.97 4.78
CA THR A 163 -15.52 -2.32 4.91
C THR A 163 -15.73 -3.81 5.21
N TYR A 164 -14.91 -4.68 4.60
CA TYR A 164 -15.04 -6.14 4.74
C TYR A 164 -14.55 -6.67 6.10
N SER A 165 -13.41 -6.15 6.58
CA SER A 165 -12.76 -6.67 7.80
C SER A 165 -13.67 -6.66 9.05
N PRO A 166 -14.39 -5.56 9.38
CA PRO A 166 -15.29 -5.56 10.52
C PRO A 166 -16.46 -6.54 10.37
N LEU A 167 -17.00 -6.70 9.16
CA LEU A 167 -18.07 -7.67 8.91
C LEU A 167 -17.61 -9.10 9.23
N ARG A 168 -16.41 -9.44 8.80
CA ARG A 168 -15.80 -10.76 9.08
C ARG A 168 -15.47 -10.94 10.56
N ARG A 169 -14.86 -9.91 11.17
CA ARG A 169 -14.44 -9.95 12.57
C ARG A 169 -15.61 -10.16 13.54
N TRP A 170 -16.74 -9.53 13.25
CA TRP A 170 -17.93 -9.58 14.09
C TRP A 170 -18.94 -10.65 13.65
N GLY A 171 -18.56 -11.50 12.68
CA GLY A 171 -19.39 -12.61 12.22
C GLY A 171 -20.74 -12.15 11.65
N VAL A 172 -20.75 -10.99 10.98
CA VAL A 172 -21.96 -10.44 10.40
C VAL A 172 -22.45 -11.34 9.27
N GLY A 173 -23.71 -11.76 9.32
CA GLY A 173 -24.31 -12.69 8.35
C GLY A 173 -25.79 -12.43 8.08
N GLY A 174 -26.40 -13.31 7.33
CA GLY A 174 -27.81 -13.21 6.94
C GLY A 174 -28.76 -13.07 8.13
N GLY A 175 -29.78 -12.23 8.01
CA GLY A 175 -30.79 -11.96 9.04
C GLY A 175 -30.40 -10.97 10.12
N GLN A 176 -29.16 -10.49 10.16
CA GLN A 176 -28.71 -9.46 11.08
C GLN A 176 -28.98 -8.05 10.55
N ARG A 177 -29.20 -7.09 11.47
CA ARG A 177 -29.31 -5.67 11.14
C ARG A 177 -27.98 -5.00 11.42
N ILE A 178 -27.48 -4.22 10.46
CA ILE A 178 -26.23 -3.49 10.55
C ILE A 178 -26.53 -2.01 10.41
N GLY A 179 -26.02 -1.20 11.33
CA GLY A 179 -25.95 0.25 11.17
C GLY A 179 -24.60 0.61 10.54
N ILE A 180 -24.62 1.43 9.50
CA ILE A 180 -23.41 1.99 8.89
C ILE A 180 -23.47 3.49 9.10
N GLU A 181 -22.50 4.01 9.87
CA GLU A 181 -22.27 5.44 9.97
C GLU A 181 -21.14 5.80 9.03
N ILE A 182 -21.44 6.58 8.00
CA ILE A 182 -20.43 7.10 7.09
C ILE A 182 -19.79 8.30 7.81
N GLY A 183 -18.65 8.02 8.48
CA GLY A 183 -17.84 9.03 9.10
C GLY A 183 -17.10 9.84 8.06
N ARG A 184 -17.11 11.14 8.21
CA ARG A 184 -16.26 12.15 7.59
C ARG A 184 -15.98 11.99 6.09
N ALA A 185 -16.99 12.08 5.26
CA ALA A 185 -16.82 12.86 4.07
C ALA A 185 -16.86 14.33 4.52
N HIS A 186 -15.73 14.95 4.70
CA HIS A 186 -15.69 16.40 4.78
C HIS A 186 -16.02 16.92 3.37
N VAL A 187 -17.18 17.47 3.23
CA VAL A 187 -17.58 18.29 2.10
C VAL A 187 -16.93 19.63 2.26
#